data_72764f64b22f8e373217cf04e97224ce
#
_entry.id   72764f64b22f8e373217cf04e97224ce
#
_cell.length_a   1.000
_cell.length_b   1.000
_cell.length_c   1.000
_cell.angle_alpha   90.00
_cell.angle_beta   90.00
_cell.angle_gamma   90.00
#
_symmetry.space_group_name_H-M   'P 1'
#
loop_
_entity.id
_entity.type
_entity.pdbx_description
1 polymer ?
#
loop_
_entity_poly.entity_id
_entity_poly.type
_entity_poly.pdbx_seq_one_letter_code
_entity_poly.pdbx_strand_id
1 'polypeptide(L)'
;MSQTNDFPDPIISLPPFAGPFDAYQLSASNCEVLFASYPAGTLIDPHTHPTENCGIITKGELILTVDGEEKRFGPGDWYHLQPEQTHSARFDVDTAEIEFWFTVESQPVG
;
A
#
# COMPACT_ATOMS: atom_id res chain seq x y z
N MET A 1 10.96 12.13 -16.45
CA MET A 1 10.42 12.05 -16.11
C MET A 1 9.61 11.51 -16.04
N SER A 2 9.35 11.20 -16.15
CA SER A 2 8.53 10.92 -16.12
C SER A 2 7.75 10.46 -15.33
N GLN A 3 7.20 10.87 -15.04
CA GLN A 3 6.35 10.69 -14.09
C GLN A 3 5.21 9.95 -14.52
N THR A 4 4.93 8.93 -13.95
CA THR A 4 3.77 8.21 -14.28
C THR A 4 2.59 8.97 -13.84
N ASN A 5 1.57 9.01 -14.63
CA ASN A 5 0.34 9.67 -14.28
C ASN A 5 -0.66 8.63 -13.82
N ASP A 6 -0.30 7.88 -12.79
CA ASP A 6 -1.19 6.88 -12.26
C ASP A 6 -2.36 7.49 -11.53
N PHE A 7 -2.25 8.77 -11.14
CA PHE A 7 -3.27 9.45 -10.35
C PHE A 7 -3.55 10.83 -10.91
N PRO A 8 -4.78 11.33 -10.76
CA PRO A 8 -5.13 12.65 -11.27
C PRO A 8 -4.48 13.79 -10.49
N ASP A 9 -4.53 14.98 -11.08
CA ASP A 9 -3.86 16.16 -10.52
C ASP A 9 -4.15 16.44 -9.05
N PRO A 10 -5.38 16.34 -8.57
CA PRO A 10 -5.60 16.60 -7.15
C PRO A 10 -4.80 15.68 -6.24
N ILE A 11 -4.53 14.46 -6.69
CA ILE A 11 -3.77 13.50 -5.88
C ILE A 11 -2.28 13.79 -5.97
N ILE A 12 -1.78 14.07 -7.17
CA ILE A 12 -0.34 14.32 -7.30
C ILE A 12 0.07 15.65 -6.72
N SER A 13 -0.91 16.46 -6.31
CA SER A 13 -0.64 17.70 -5.59
C SER A 13 -0.51 17.48 -4.09
N LEU A 14 -0.76 16.28 -3.60
CA LEU A 14 -0.60 15.97 -2.18
C LEU A 14 0.89 15.88 -1.82
N PRO A 15 1.22 16.00 -0.53
CA PRO A 15 2.62 15.84 -0.10
C PRO A 15 3.17 14.49 -0.49
N PRO A 16 4.44 14.42 -0.86
CA PRO A 16 5.06 13.13 -1.12
C PRO A 16 5.27 12.36 0.19
N PHE A 17 5.15 11.05 0.08
CA PHE A 17 5.43 10.16 1.20
C PHE A 17 6.94 10.09 1.43
N ALA A 18 7.36 10.18 2.66
CA ALA A 18 8.77 10.18 3.00
C ALA A 18 9.35 8.78 3.19
N GLY A 19 8.60 7.75 2.84
CA GLY A 19 9.03 6.37 3.03
C GLY A 19 9.79 5.80 1.84
N PRO A 20 9.96 4.49 1.82
CA PRO A 20 10.86 3.82 0.87
C PRO A 20 10.28 3.57 -0.52
N PHE A 21 9.06 3.98 -0.79
CA PHE A 21 8.46 3.82 -2.11
C PHE A 21 7.76 5.11 -2.53
N ASP A 22 7.48 5.22 -3.81
CA ASP A 22 6.88 6.43 -4.35
C ASP A 22 5.39 6.47 -4.06
N ALA A 23 4.96 7.51 -3.35
CA ALA A 23 3.56 7.68 -3.03
C ALA A 23 3.26 9.13 -2.72
N TYR A 24 2.00 9.49 -2.86
CA TYR A 24 1.46 10.75 -2.36
C TYR A 24 0.65 10.42 -1.12
N GLN A 25 0.68 11.30 -0.15
CA GLN A 25 0.14 10.99 1.17
C GLN A 25 -0.98 11.94 1.56
N LEU A 26 -2.08 11.37 2.01
CA LEU A 26 -3.18 12.10 2.61
C LEU A 26 -3.33 11.62 4.05
N SER A 27 -3.16 12.52 5.00
CA SER A 27 -3.23 12.16 6.41
C SER A 27 -4.61 12.46 6.99
N ALA A 28 -5.15 11.50 7.69
CA ALA A 28 -6.39 11.65 8.42
C ALA A 28 -6.14 11.30 9.88
N SER A 29 -7.17 11.40 10.72
CA SER A 29 -6.97 11.24 12.16
C SER A 29 -6.43 9.89 12.55
N ASN A 30 -6.99 8.82 11.99
CA ASN A 30 -6.59 7.47 12.34
C ASN A 30 -6.16 6.67 11.11
N CYS A 31 -5.85 7.37 10.02
CA CYS A 31 -5.57 6.68 8.77
C CYS A 31 -4.65 7.52 7.91
N GLU A 32 -3.60 6.89 7.39
CA GLU A 32 -2.80 7.47 6.34
C GLU A 32 -3.21 6.83 5.04
N VAL A 33 -3.45 7.63 4.01
CA VAL A 33 -3.81 7.12 2.70
C VAL A 33 -2.64 7.38 1.77
N LEU A 34 -2.12 6.32 1.16
CA LEU A 34 -0.99 6.43 0.25
C LEU A 34 -1.44 6.06 -1.16
N PHE A 35 -1.21 6.97 -2.07
CA PHE A 35 -1.45 6.74 -3.50
C PHE A 35 -0.11 6.35 -4.08
N ALA A 36 0.13 5.06 -4.19
CA ALA A 36 1.45 4.49 -4.38
C ALA A 36 1.66 3.92 -5.78
N SER A 37 2.90 4.03 -6.25
CA SER A 37 3.30 3.47 -7.53
C SER A 37 4.54 2.61 -7.31
N TYR A 38 4.51 1.40 -7.85
CA TYR A 38 5.60 0.44 -7.72
C TYR A 38 6.07 0.02 -9.11
N PRO A 39 7.33 0.29 -9.46
CA PRO A 39 7.86 -0.16 -10.76
C PRO A 39 7.92 -1.68 -10.84
N ALA A 40 7.83 -2.19 -12.05
CA ALA A 40 8.06 -3.61 -12.30
C ALA A 40 9.40 -4.01 -11.70
N GLY A 41 9.45 -5.17 -11.07
CA GLY A 41 10.65 -5.67 -10.44
C GLY A 41 10.82 -5.27 -8.98
N THR A 42 9.88 -4.52 -8.43
CA THR A 42 9.95 -4.14 -7.01
C THR A 42 9.70 -5.35 -6.13
N LEU A 43 10.52 -5.52 -5.12
CA LEU A 43 10.39 -6.58 -4.12
C LEU A 43 10.32 -5.93 -2.74
N ILE A 44 9.38 -6.40 -1.94
CA ILE A 44 9.25 -5.97 -0.55
C ILE A 44 9.44 -7.20 0.32
N ASP A 45 10.51 -7.18 1.11
CA ASP A 45 10.89 -8.31 1.94
C ASP A 45 9.85 -8.56 3.03
N PRO A 46 9.79 -9.78 3.57
CA PRO A 46 8.85 -10.06 4.65
C PRO A 46 9.03 -9.10 5.81
N HIS A 47 7.93 -8.57 6.30
CA HIS A 47 7.94 -7.60 7.39
C HIS A 47 6.57 -7.57 8.06
N THR A 48 6.51 -6.85 9.17
CA THR A 48 5.26 -6.57 9.85
C THR A 48 5.17 -5.09 10.13
N HIS A 49 3.99 -4.63 10.46
CA HIS A 49 3.81 -3.29 10.99
C HIS A 49 2.59 -3.28 11.89
N PRO A 50 2.50 -2.28 12.79
CA PRO A 50 1.42 -2.26 13.78
C PRO A 50 0.08 -1.79 13.24
N THR A 51 0.05 -1.26 12.02
CA THR A 51 -1.18 -0.76 11.44
C THR A 51 -1.99 -1.88 10.79
N GLU A 52 -3.28 -1.68 10.74
CA GLU A 52 -4.15 -2.51 9.92
C GLU A 52 -4.18 -1.89 8.53
N ASN A 53 -3.83 -2.66 7.54
CA ASN A 53 -3.71 -2.13 6.19
C ASN A 53 -4.70 -2.77 5.25
N CYS A 54 -5.30 -1.98 4.40
CA CYS A 54 -6.01 -2.51 3.26
C CYS A 54 -5.73 -1.64 2.05
N GLY A 55 -6.05 -2.14 0.89
CA GLY A 55 -5.80 -1.38 -0.31
C GLY A 55 -6.54 -1.91 -1.50
N ILE A 56 -6.60 -1.08 -2.52
CA ILE A 56 -7.20 -1.45 -3.78
C ILE A 56 -6.18 -1.23 -4.88
N ILE A 57 -6.07 -2.20 -5.77
CA ILE A 57 -5.17 -2.09 -6.91
C ILE A 57 -5.89 -1.31 -8.01
N THR A 58 -5.21 -0.30 -8.55
CA THR A 58 -5.80 0.50 -9.62
C THR A 58 -5.16 0.20 -10.98
N LYS A 59 -3.96 -0.38 -10.95
CA LYS A 59 -3.22 -0.70 -12.18
C LYS A 59 -2.23 -1.80 -11.88
N GLY A 60 -2.04 -2.72 -12.80
CA GLY A 60 -1.02 -3.75 -12.66
C GLY A 60 -1.45 -4.91 -11.80
N GLU A 61 -0.54 -5.42 -11.00
CA GLU A 61 -0.82 -6.60 -10.18
C GLU A 61 0.08 -6.63 -8.95
N LEU A 62 -0.52 -6.83 -7.80
CA LEU A 62 0.20 -7.07 -6.56
C LEU A 62 0.24 -8.57 -6.31
N ILE A 63 1.42 -9.10 -6.06
CA ILE A 63 1.58 -10.49 -5.66
C ILE A 63 2.00 -10.46 -4.20
N LEU A 64 1.08 -10.84 -3.33
CA LEU A 64 1.20 -10.70 -1.88
C LEU A 64 1.33 -12.06 -1.24
N THR A 65 2.34 -12.25 -0.41
CA THR A 65 2.53 -13.49 0.34
C THR A 65 2.25 -13.21 1.80
N VAL A 66 1.28 -13.93 2.35
CA VAL A 66 0.87 -13.80 3.74
C VAL A 66 0.85 -15.21 4.34
N ASP A 67 1.56 -15.38 5.45
CA ASP A 67 1.63 -16.67 6.13
C ASP A 67 2.02 -17.79 5.18
N GLY A 68 2.94 -17.50 4.27
CA GLY A 68 3.44 -18.48 3.32
C GLY A 68 2.57 -18.74 2.12
N GLU A 69 1.44 -18.08 2.03
CA GLU A 69 0.51 -18.27 0.91
C GLU A 69 0.53 -17.07 -0.01
N GLU A 70 0.77 -17.33 -1.29
CA GLU A 70 0.85 -16.27 -2.29
C GLU A 70 -0.53 -16.05 -2.92
N LYS A 71 -0.92 -14.78 -3.01
CA LYS A 71 -2.17 -14.38 -3.63
C LYS A 71 -1.93 -13.24 -4.60
N ARG A 72 -2.74 -13.16 -5.64
CA ARG A 72 -2.60 -12.14 -6.67
C ARG A 72 -3.82 -11.23 -6.68
N PHE A 73 -3.54 -9.93 -6.79
CA PHE A 73 -4.58 -8.89 -6.77
C PHE A 73 -4.38 -7.99 -7.98
N GLY A 74 -5.41 -7.90 -8.82
CA GLY A 74 -5.40 -7.03 -10.00
C GLY A 74 -6.30 -5.82 -9.81
N PRO A 75 -6.47 -5.00 -10.86
CA PRO A 75 -7.25 -3.77 -10.74
C PRO A 75 -8.66 -4.04 -10.21
N GLY A 76 -9.03 -3.30 -9.19
CA GLY A 76 -10.33 -3.45 -8.53
C GLY A 76 -10.35 -4.44 -7.38
N ASP A 77 -9.29 -5.21 -7.22
CA ASP A 77 -9.23 -6.17 -6.11
C ASP A 77 -8.75 -5.49 -4.84
N TRP A 78 -9.30 -5.92 -3.72
CA TRP A 78 -8.92 -5.43 -2.40
C TRP A 78 -8.12 -6.46 -1.64
N TYR A 79 -7.11 -6.00 -0.91
CA TYR A 79 -6.43 -6.85 0.05
C TYR A 79 -6.60 -6.26 1.45
N HIS A 80 -6.38 -7.10 2.45
CA HIS A 80 -6.52 -6.69 3.84
C HIS A 80 -5.47 -7.42 4.68
N LEU A 81 -4.71 -6.67 5.46
CA LEU A 81 -3.67 -7.21 6.32
C LEU A 81 -3.97 -6.81 7.75
N GLN A 82 -3.96 -7.78 8.63
CA GLN A 82 -4.14 -7.53 10.05
C GLN A 82 -2.88 -6.90 10.65
N PRO A 83 -2.98 -6.19 11.77
CA PRO A 83 -1.80 -5.69 12.46
C PRO A 83 -0.84 -6.84 12.77
N GLU A 84 0.45 -6.57 12.61
CA GLU A 84 1.54 -7.50 12.92
C GLU A 84 1.55 -8.79 12.11
N GLN A 85 0.77 -8.86 11.05
CA GLN A 85 0.76 -10.03 10.19
C GLN A 85 1.96 -9.97 9.25
N THR A 86 2.77 -11.01 9.24
CA THR A 86 3.96 -11.06 8.39
C THR A 86 3.54 -11.19 6.93
N HIS A 87 4.08 -10.33 6.10
CA HIS A 87 3.77 -10.36 4.67
C HIS A 87 4.94 -9.85 3.84
N SER A 88 4.95 -10.24 2.59
CA SER A 88 5.90 -9.74 1.60
C SER A 88 5.16 -9.51 0.31
N ALA A 89 5.79 -8.79 -0.61
CA ALA A 89 5.13 -8.44 -1.85
C ALA A 89 6.13 -8.40 -2.99
N ARG A 90 5.63 -8.62 -4.20
CA ARG A 90 6.41 -8.34 -5.39
C ARG A 90 5.48 -7.84 -6.49
N PHE A 91 6.07 -7.11 -7.40
CA PHE A 91 5.36 -6.50 -8.51
C PHE A 91 6.10 -6.86 -9.78
N ASP A 92 5.52 -7.72 -10.60
CA ASP A 92 6.17 -8.14 -11.84
C ASP A 92 5.92 -7.14 -12.97
N VAL A 93 4.95 -6.27 -12.81
CA VAL A 93 4.63 -5.21 -13.76
C VAL A 93 4.48 -3.91 -12.99
N ASP A 94 4.52 -2.79 -13.70
CA ASP A 94 4.25 -1.49 -13.07
C ASP A 94 2.88 -1.52 -12.44
N THR A 95 2.80 -1.17 -11.17
CA THR A 95 1.58 -1.32 -10.38
C THR A 95 1.29 -0.04 -9.63
N ALA A 96 0.03 0.31 -9.52
CA ALA A 96 -0.42 1.41 -8.70
C ALA A 96 -1.54 0.94 -7.80
N GLU A 97 -1.57 1.50 -6.60
CA GLU A 97 -2.60 1.13 -5.63
C GLU A 97 -2.88 2.28 -4.69
N ILE A 98 -4.02 2.21 -4.05
CA ILE A 98 -4.39 3.13 -2.99
C ILE A 98 -4.37 2.33 -1.70
N GLU A 99 -3.52 2.75 -0.75
CA GLU A 99 -3.30 2.02 0.49
C GLU A 99 -3.87 2.80 1.65
N PHE A 100 -4.53 2.09 2.56
CA PHE A 100 -5.10 2.67 3.77
C PHE A 100 -4.40 2.05 4.97
N TRP A 101 -3.72 2.88 5.72
CA TRP A 101 -2.95 2.45 6.89
C TRP A 101 -3.65 2.99 8.13
N PHE A 102 -4.39 2.12 8.81
CA PHE A 102 -5.16 2.51 9.97
C PHE A 102 -4.35 2.33 11.23
N THR A 103 -4.28 3.38 12.03
CA THR A 103 -3.63 3.30 13.33
C THR A 103 -4.50 2.47 14.25
N VAL A 104 -3.88 1.45 14.85
CA VAL A 104 -4.56 0.61 15.82
C VAL A 104 -4.13 1.09 17.18
N GLU A 105 -5.03 1.74 17.88
CA GLU A 105 -4.72 2.24 19.19
C GLU A 105 -4.90 1.17 20.23
N SER A 106 -3.99 1.17 21.19
CA SER A 106 -4.20 0.33 22.34
C SER A 106 -5.44 0.82 23.02
N GLN A 107 -6.37 -0.06 23.21
CA GLN A 107 -7.56 0.33 23.89
C GLN A 107 -7.24 0.63 25.33
N PRO A 108 -7.60 1.80 25.83
CA PRO A 108 -7.42 2.02 27.25
C PRO A 108 -8.29 1.06 27.98
N VAL A 109 -7.75 0.59 29.03
CA VAL A 109 -8.51 -0.30 29.87
C VAL A 109 -9.50 0.53 30.63
N GLY A 110 -10.66 0.21 30.48
CA GLY A 110 -11.58 0.93 31.30
C GLY A 110 -12.68 1.51 30.73
#